data_2e4c067a7eb40fa5fb2d118ce8e1d30b
#
_entry.id   2e4c067a7eb40fa5fb2d118ce8e1d30b
#
_cell.length_a   1.000
_cell.length_b   1.000
_cell.length_c   1.000
_cell.angle_alpha   90.00
_cell.angle_beta   90.00
_cell.angle_gamma   90.00
#
_symmetry.space_group_name_H-M   'P 1'
#
loop_
_entity.id
_entity.type
_entity.pdbx_description
1 polymer ?
#
loop_
_entity_poly.entity_id
_entity_poly.type
_entity_poly.pdbx_seq_one_letter_code
_entity_poly.pdbx_strand_id
1 'polypeptide(L)'
;MGDGRIWDVCFIRDPNDWEADVVDDFFRFLASNLPLAIDGDRMIWKLTKNGDFNIRLFYHKLHGSSSIAFPWKGIWKVKAPRRVSFFVWTAAWDTILTGDNLRIRGFDFIDWCIMCHRCGEIVDHLLLHCGKAYWLWRFVFKTFGILWVLSCSVTDFLFGW
;
A
#
# COMPACT_ATOMS: atom_id res chain seq x y z
N MET A 1 54.09 -6.47 5.82
CA MET A 1 53.39 -7.58 5.17
C MET A 1 51.98 -7.10 4.98
N GLY A 2 51.67 -6.70 3.76
CA GLY A 2 50.33 -6.16 3.44
C GLY A 2 49.34 -7.30 3.35
N ASP A 3 48.30 -7.23 4.15
CA ASP A 3 47.14 -8.10 4.08
C ASP A 3 46.36 -7.69 2.84
N GLY A 4 46.77 -8.22 1.69
CA GLY A 4 46.17 -7.94 0.39
C GLY A 4 44.86 -8.66 0.33
N ARG A 5 43.74 -7.94 0.44
CA ARG A 5 42.41 -8.50 0.15
C ARG A 5 42.36 -8.92 -1.30
N ILE A 6 42.07 -10.19 -1.51
CA ILE A 6 41.95 -10.79 -2.82
C ILE A 6 40.52 -11.33 -2.89
N TRP A 7 39.85 -11.10 -4.01
CA TRP A 7 38.56 -11.75 -4.28
C TRP A 7 38.79 -13.26 -4.40
N ASP A 8 38.14 -14.06 -3.57
CA ASP A 8 38.11 -15.51 -3.70
C ASP A 8 37.01 -15.89 -4.72
N VAL A 9 37.42 -16.06 -5.96
CA VAL A 9 36.51 -16.36 -7.07
C VAL A 9 36.53 -17.84 -7.37
N CYS A 10 35.37 -18.48 -7.21
CA CYS A 10 35.19 -19.88 -7.54
C CYS A 10 34.33 -20.02 -8.79
N PHE A 11 34.87 -20.52 -9.88
CA PHE A 11 34.08 -20.82 -11.09
C PHE A 11 33.36 -22.17 -10.96
N ILE A 12 32.15 -22.29 -11.52
CA ILE A 12 31.38 -23.53 -11.52
C ILE A 12 32.05 -24.62 -12.38
N ARG A 13 32.83 -24.19 -13.41
CA ARG A 13 33.66 -25.00 -14.29
C ARG A 13 34.93 -24.26 -14.64
N ASP A 14 35.94 -24.95 -15.08
CA ASP A 14 37.16 -24.32 -15.61
C ASP A 14 36.83 -23.55 -16.89
N PRO A 15 37.35 -22.33 -17.06
CA PRO A 15 37.19 -21.54 -18.27
C PRO A 15 37.86 -22.24 -19.48
N ASN A 16 37.23 -22.14 -20.62
CA ASN A 16 37.85 -22.62 -21.87
C ASN A 16 38.86 -21.60 -22.41
N ASP A 17 39.78 -22.03 -23.29
CA ASP A 17 40.80 -21.18 -23.88
C ASP A 17 40.25 -19.92 -24.59
N TRP A 18 39.09 -20.03 -25.20
CA TRP A 18 38.41 -18.90 -25.88
C TRP A 18 37.73 -17.91 -24.92
N GLU A 19 37.60 -18.26 -23.64
CA GLU A 19 37.07 -17.40 -22.56
C GLU A 19 38.19 -16.64 -21.83
N ALA A 20 39.46 -16.93 -22.10
CA ALA A 20 40.61 -16.39 -21.37
C ALA A 20 40.63 -14.86 -21.31
N ASP A 21 40.40 -14.19 -22.44
CA ASP A 21 40.38 -12.72 -22.49
C ASP A 21 39.25 -12.12 -21.59
N VAL A 22 38.08 -12.75 -21.58
CA VAL A 22 36.93 -12.32 -20.79
C VAL A 22 37.21 -12.53 -19.27
N VAL A 23 37.88 -13.62 -18.93
CA VAL A 23 38.26 -13.93 -17.55
C VAL A 23 39.33 -12.94 -17.08
N ASP A 24 40.29 -12.58 -17.91
CA ASP A 24 41.30 -11.57 -17.59
C ASP A 24 40.69 -10.18 -17.40
N ASP A 25 39.75 -9.79 -18.25
CA ASP A 25 39.01 -8.53 -18.07
C ASP A 25 38.18 -8.54 -16.79
N PHE A 26 37.55 -9.66 -16.45
CA PHE A 26 36.81 -9.83 -15.19
C PHE A 26 37.73 -9.67 -13.97
N PHE A 27 38.90 -10.31 -13.95
CA PHE A 27 39.85 -10.15 -12.85
C PHE A 27 40.43 -8.73 -12.77
N ARG A 28 40.65 -8.04 -13.87
CA ARG A 28 41.03 -6.63 -13.90
C ARG A 28 39.93 -5.76 -13.30
N PHE A 29 38.66 -6.02 -13.64
CA PHE A 29 37.54 -5.32 -13.05
C PHE A 29 37.45 -5.55 -11.54
N LEU A 30 37.60 -6.78 -11.06
CA LEU A 30 37.61 -7.10 -9.63
C LEU A 30 38.76 -6.40 -8.90
N ALA A 31 39.95 -6.39 -9.49
CA ALA A 31 41.13 -5.72 -8.88
C ALA A 31 40.92 -4.21 -8.80
N SER A 32 40.24 -3.58 -9.76
CA SER A 32 39.94 -2.14 -9.70
C SER A 32 38.81 -1.78 -8.71
N ASN A 33 38.01 -2.76 -8.28
CA ASN A 33 36.89 -2.58 -7.35
C ASN A 33 37.14 -3.27 -6.00
N LEU A 34 38.38 -3.32 -5.52
CA LEU A 34 38.65 -3.84 -4.19
C LEU A 34 38.02 -2.96 -3.12
N PRO A 35 37.32 -3.56 -2.13
CA PRO A 35 36.74 -2.79 -1.04
C PRO A 35 37.84 -2.13 -0.20
N LEU A 36 37.84 -0.81 -0.13
CA LEU A 36 38.81 0.01 0.58
C LEU A 36 38.59 0.04 2.12
N ALA A 37 37.42 -0.37 2.58
CA ALA A 37 37.04 -0.30 3.99
C ALA A 37 37.55 -1.50 4.78
N ILE A 38 38.17 -1.21 5.94
CA ILE A 38 38.67 -2.23 6.90
C ILE A 38 37.48 -2.78 7.73
N ASP A 39 36.45 -1.99 7.89
CA ASP A 39 35.22 -2.40 8.63
C ASP A 39 34.35 -3.35 7.80
N GLY A 40 33.74 -4.32 8.48
CA GLY A 40 32.79 -5.23 7.85
C GLY A 40 31.60 -4.50 7.20
N ASP A 41 30.94 -5.15 6.27
CA ASP A 41 29.76 -4.61 5.59
C ASP A 41 28.68 -4.25 6.61
N ARG A 42 28.16 -3.04 6.50
CA ARG A 42 27.03 -2.59 7.32
C ARG A 42 25.96 -1.94 6.46
N MET A 43 24.73 -2.16 6.83
CA MET A 43 23.61 -1.47 6.21
C MET A 43 23.56 -0.01 6.65
N ILE A 44 23.64 0.90 5.68
CA ILE A 44 23.55 2.35 5.93
C ILE A 44 22.21 2.87 5.42
N TRP A 45 21.49 3.55 6.28
CA TRP A 45 20.23 4.18 5.94
C TRP A 45 20.48 5.54 5.26
N LYS A 46 20.24 5.62 3.93
CA LYS A 46 20.55 6.81 3.12
C LYS A 46 19.73 8.05 3.44
N LEU A 47 18.65 7.93 4.20
CA LEU A 47 17.77 9.05 4.53
C LEU A 47 18.17 9.82 5.79
N THR A 48 19.16 9.34 6.53
CA THR A 48 19.72 10.01 7.72
C THR A 48 21.18 10.35 7.48
N LYS A 49 21.66 11.46 8.06
CA LYS A 49 23.07 11.89 7.93
C LYS A 49 24.03 10.93 8.64
N ASN A 50 23.59 10.30 9.71
CA ASN A 50 24.39 9.36 10.51
C ASN A 50 24.29 7.90 10.02
N GLY A 51 23.47 7.62 9.01
CA GLY A 51 23.31 6.28 8.47
C GLY A 51 22.40 5.35 9.29
N ASP A 52 21.84 5.82 10.41
CA ASP A 52 20.99 5.00 11.27
C ASP A 52 19.56 4.90 10.75
N PHE A 53 18.97 3.71 10.90
CA PHE A 53 17.59 3.48 10.52
C PHE A 53 16.62 4.26 11.41
N ASN A 54 15.69 4.98 10.78
CA ASN A 54 14.62 5.69 11.47
C ASN A 54 13.26 5.28 10.93
N ILE A 55 12.45 4.64 11.78
CA ILE A 55 11.14 4.10 11.41
C ILE A 55 10.17 5.18 10.94
N ARG A 56 10.22 6.40 11.52
CA ARG A 56 9.35 7.51 11.12
C ARG A 56 9.69 7.98 9.69
N LEU A 57 10.98 8.13 9.38
CA LEU A 57 11.43 8.50 8.04
C LEU A 57 11.11 7.42 7.01
N PHE A 58 11.25 6.14 7.39
CA PHE A 58 10.84 5.02 6.54
C PHE A 58 9.35 5.07 6.22
N TYR A 59 8.52 5.23 7.23
CA TYR A 59 7.07 5.37 7.07
C TYR A 59 6.69 6.55 6.16
N HIS A 60 7.29 7.73 6.39
CA HIS A 60 7.07 8.89 5.54
C HIS A 60 7.53 8.67 4.09
N LYS A 61 8.62 7.94 3.89
CA LYS A 61 9.11 7.63 2.54
C LYS A 61 8.20 6.65 1.81
N LEU A 62 7.65 5.64 2.50
CA LEU A 62 6.69 4.70 1.93
C LEU A 62 5.37 5.37 1.54
N HIS A 63 4.87 6.24 2.40
CA HIS A 63 3.60 6.93 2.13
C HIS A 63 3.72 8.07 1.11
N GLY A 64 4.95 8.47 0.74
CA GLY A 64 5.17 9.60 -0.15
C GLY A 64 4.62 10.91 0.43
N SER A 65 4.70 11.98 -0.34
CA SER A 65 4.07 13.27 -0.02
C SER A 65 2.64 13.39 -0.57
N SER A 66 2.01 12.27 -0.97
CA SER A 66 0.61 12.30 -1.32
C SER A 66 -0.19 12.51 -0.03
N SER A 67 -0.52 13.75 0.26
CA SER A 67 -1.56 14.08 1.22
C SER A 67 -2.89 13.62 0.62
N ILE A 68 -3.16 12.31 0.71
CA ILE A 68 -4.51 11.81 0.46
C ILE A 68 -5.36 12.52 1.51
N ALA A 69 -6.11 13.52 1.07
CA ALA A 69 -7.09 14.12 1.95
C ALA A 69 -8.02 12.98 2.39
N PHE A 70 -8.12 12.76 3.69
CA PHE A 70 -8.97 11.71 4.25
C PHE A 70 -9.86 12.32 5.34
N PRO A 71 -11.15 12.00 5.43
CA PRO A 71 -12.12 12.66 6.30
C PRO A 71 -12.00 12.22 7.78
N TRP A 72 -10.77 12.26 8.36
CA TRP A 72 -10.49 11.85 9.73
C TRP A 72 -11.40 12.50 10.77
N LYS A 73 -11.68 13.80 10.59
CA LYS A 73 -12.49 14.56 11.55
C LYS A 73 -13.95 14.09 11.51
N GLY A 74 -14.52 13.85 10.33
CA GLY A 74 -15.88 13.37 10.17
C GLY A 74 -16.10 11.97 10.77
N ILE A 75 -15.07 11.12 10.75
CA ILE A 75 -15.15 9.75 11.26
C ILE A 75 -14.91 9.68 12.78
N TRP A 76 -13.87 10.34 13.28
CA TRP A 76 -13.39 10.12 14.65
C TRP A 76 -13.82 11.18 15.67
N LYS A 77 -14.27 12.37 15.22
CA LYS A 77 -14.77 13.41 16.14
C LYS A 77 -16.27 13.33 16.44
N VAL A 78 -16.99 12.53 15.66
CA VAL A 78 -18.43 12.32 15.87
C VAL A 78 -18.67 11.48 17.13
N LYS A 79 -19.71 11.83 17.89
CA LYS A 79 -20.15 11.08 19.07
C LYS A 79 -20.88 9.79 18.64
N ALA A 80 -20.16 8.88 18.01
CA ALA A 80 -20.65 7.57 17.58
C ALA A 80 -19.91 6.46 18.34
N PRO A 81 -20.51 5.27 18.51
CA PRO A 81 -19.81 4.12 19.08
C PRO A 81 -18.56 3.80 18.25
N ARG A 82 -17.45 3.47 18.90
CA ARG A 82 -16.15 3.22 18.24
C ARG A 82 -16.23 2.17 17.13
N ARG A 83 -17.05 1.13 17.30
CA ARG A 83 -17.29 0.11 16.27
C ARG A 83 -17.90 0.68 14.98
N VAL A 84 -18.77 1.69 15.10
CA VAL A 84 -19.37 2.39 13.94
C VAL A 84 -18.32 3.24 13.26
N SER A 85 -17.55 4.03 14.01
CA SER A 85 -16.45 4.83 13.44
C SER A 85 -15.42 3.94 12.75
N PHE A 86 -15.10 2.78 13.30
CA PHE A 86 -14.19 1.82 12.69
C PHE A 86 -14.77 1.25 11.39
N PHE A 87 -16.04 0.88 11.36
CA PHE A 87 -16.72 0.41 10.16
C PHE A 87 -16.72 1.49 9.05
N VAL A 88 -17.07 2.73 9.40
CA VAL A 88 -17.05 3.86 8.46
C VAL A 88 -15.63 4.11 7.95
N TRP A 89 -14.62 3.99 8.80
CA TRP A 89 -13.22 4.11 8.41
C TRP A 89 -12.80 3.02 7.40
N THR A 90 -13.14 1.76 7.65
CA THR A 90 -12.85 0.66 6.72
C THR A 90 -13.62 0.78 5.42
N ALA A 91 -14.86 1.27 5.46
CA ALA A 91 -15.66 1.56 4.27
C ALA A 91 -15.05 2.69 3.42
N ALA A 92 -14.55 3.75 4.06
CA ALA A 92 -13.88 4.86 3.38
C ALA A 92 -12.55 4.45 2.72
N TRP A 93 -11.92 3.38 3.20
CA TRP A 93 -10.74 2.77 2.58
C TRP A 93 -11.08 1.64 1.60
N ASP A 94 -12.35 1.44 1.30
CA ASP A 94 -12.82 0.37 0.40
C ASP A 94 -12.35 -1.04 0.81
N THR A 95 -12.27 -1.29 2.13
CA THR A 95 -11.70 -2.53 2.70
C THR A 95 -12.69 -3.41 3.44
N ILE A 96 -13.98 -3.06 3.48
CA ILE A 96 -15.02 -3.93 4.04
C ILE A 96 -15.20 -5.18 3.17
N LEU A 97 -15.74 -6.25 3.75
CA LEU A 97 -15.91 -7.55 3.09
C LEU A 97 -17.10 -7.52 2.11
N THR A 98 -16.89 -6.92 0.96
CA THR A 98 -17.79 -6.95 -0.19
C THR A 98 -17.39 -8.05 -1.17
N GLY A 99 -18.25 -8.41 -2.10
CA GLY A 99 -18.01 -9.49 -3.07
C GLY A 99 -16.74 -9.26 -3.89
N ASP A 100 -16.48 -8.03 -4.31
CA ASP A 100 -15.25 -7.64 -5.01
C ASP A 100 -14.00 -7.79 -4.14
N ASN A 101 -14.04 -7.35 -2.88
CA ASN A 101 -12.93 -7.51 -1.94
C ASN A 101 -12.65 -8.98 -1.58
N LEU A 102 -13.68 -9.80 -1.52
CA LEU A 102 -13.53 -11.25 -1.34
C LEU A 102 -12.85 -11.90 -2.54
N ARG A 103 -13.22 -11.50 -3.77
CA ARG A 103 -12.55 -12.00 -4.99
C ARG A 103 -11.08 -11.60 -5.07
N ILE A 104 -10.74 -10.35 -4.71
CA ILE A 104 -9.34 -9.91 -4.62
C ILE A 104 -8.54 -10.80 -3.66
N ARG A 105 -9.17 -11.32 -2.60
CA ARG A 105 -8.57 -12.26 -1.64
C ARG A 105 -8.55 -13.73 -2.09
N GLY A 106 -9.02 -14.01 -3.32
CA GLY A 106 -9.01 -15.35 -3.89
C GLY A 106 -10.20 -16.23 -3.50
N PHE A 107 -11.28 -15.64 -2.97
CA PHE A 107 -12.52 -16.37 -2.72
C PHE A 107 -13.42 -16.34 -3.95
N ASP A 108 -13.94 -17.48 -4.35
CA ASP A 108 -14.99 -17.56 -5.36
C ASP A 108 -16.30 -17.06 -4.74
N PHE A 109 -16.72 -15.87 -5.15
CA PHE A 109 -17.94 -15.24 -4.65
C PHE A 109 -18.82 -14.75 -5.80
N ILE A 110 -20.13 -14.79 -5.58
CA ILE A 110 -21.11 -14.37 -6.58
C ILE A 110 -21.02 -12.86 -6.78
N ASP A 111 -20.91 -12.42 -8.03
CA ASP A 111 -20.68 -11.02 -8.40
C ASP A 111 -21.98 -10.20 -8.49
N TRP A 112 -22.81 -10.28 -7.48
CA TRP A 112 -23.97 -9.40 -7.37
C TRP A 112 -24.22 -8.94 -5.94
N CYS A 113 -24.74 -7.73 -5.80
CA CYS A 113 -25.14 -7.17 -4.52
C CYS A 113 -26.23 -8.04 -3.86
N ILE A 114 -25.98 -8.48 -2.64
CA ILE A 114 -26.90 -9.31 -1.85
C ILE A 114 -28.25 -8.63 -1.58
N MET A 115 -28.26 -7.29 -1.58
CA MET A 115 -29.49 -6.54 -1.33
C MET A 115 -30.38 -6.38 -2.56
N CYS A 116 -29.83 -6.05 -3.73
CA CYS A 116 -30.62 -5.74 -4.92
C CYS A 116 -30.56 -6.82 -6.01
N HIS A 117 -29.60 -7.74 -5.97
CA HIS A 117 -29.37 -8.82 -6.94
C HIS A 117 -29.22 -8.35 -8.40
N ARG A 118 -28.79 -7.09 -8.65
CA ARG A 118 -28.72 -6.49 -9.99
C ARG A 118 -27.34 -6.04 -10.42
N CYS A 119 -26.55 -5.56 -9.49
CA CYS A 119 -25.24 -4.95 -9.77
C CYS A 119 -24.15 -5.65 -8.94
N GLY A 120 -22.88 -5.47 -9.32
CA GLY A 120 -21.74 -5.95 -8.54
C GLY A 120 -21.76 -5.38 -7.10
N GLU A 121 -21.31 -6.18 -6.16
CA GLU A 121 -21.24 -5.78 -4.76
C GLU A 121 -19.90 -5.10 -4.47
N ILE A 122 -19.85 -3.79 -4.71
CA ILE A 122 -18.77 -2.89 -4.30
C ILE A 122 -19.24 -2.01 -3.15
N VAL A 123 -18.29 -1.43 -2.40
CA VAL A 123 -18.61 -0.64 -1.19
C VAL A 123 -19.54 0.53 -1.50
N ASP A 124 -19.23 1.30 -2.54
CA ASP A 124 -20.03 2.47 -2.93
C ASP A 124 -21.45 2.08 -3.36
N HIS A 125 -21.58 0.96 -4.11
CA HIS A 125 -22.90 0.46 -4.46
C HIS A 125 -23.67 0.03 -3.21
N LEU A 126 -23.06 -0.80 -2.36
CA LEU A 126 -23.71 -1.38 -1.19
C LEU A 126 -24.21 -0.31 -0.21
N LEU A 127 -23.41 0.73 0.03
CA LEU A 127 -23.68 1.75 1.05
C LEU A 127 -24.42 2.99 0.52
N LEU A 128 -24.29 3.33 -0.77
CA LEU A 128 -24.86 4.55 -1.34
C LEU A 128 -25.83 4.27 -2.49
N HIS A 129 -25.42 3.48 -3.49
CA HIS A 129 -26.12 3.40 -4.78
C HIS A 129 -27.08 2.22 -4.92
N CYS A 130 -27.01 1.23 -4.03
CA CYS A 130 -28.01 0.17 -4.00
C CYS A 130 -29.42 0.77 -3.79
N GLY A 131 -30.41 0.31 -4.53
CA GLY A 131 -31.78 0.83 -4.39
C GLY A 131 -32.32 0.77 -2.96
N LYS A 132 -31.92 -0.24 -2.15
CA LYS A 132 -32.28 -0.34 -0.73
C LYS A 132 -31.56 0.72 0.11
N ALA A 133 -30.27 0.93 -0.12
CA ALA A 133 -29.48 1.95 0.58
C ALA A 133 -29.98 3.36 0.22
N TYR A 134 -30.25 3.62 -1.07
CA TYR A 134 -30.78 4.89 -1.54
C TYR A 134 -32.12 5.25 -0.85
N TRP A 135 -33.06 4.30 -0.72
CA TRP A 135 -34.31 4.52 -0.01
C TRP A 135 -34.11 4.84 1.46
N LEU A 136 -33.15 4.16 2.11
CA LEU A 136 -32.81 4.43 3.50
C LEU A 136 -32.24 5.85 3.67
N TRP A 137 -31.31 6.27 2.82
CA TRP A 137 -30.74 7.61 2.85
C TRP A 137 -31.81 8.68 2.61
N ARG A 138 -32.66 8.46 1.63
CA ARG A 138 -33.79 9.37 1.32
C ARG A 138 -34.72 9.50 2.53
N PHE A 139 -35.02 8.41 3.22
CA PHE A 139 -35.83 8.44 4.42
C PHE A 139 -35.15 9.25 5.53
N VAL A 140 -33.87 9.01 5.81
CA VAL A 140 -33.09 9.73 6.82
C VAL A 140 -33.05 11.23 6.50
N PHE A 141 -32.67 11.60 5.29
CA PHE A 141 -32.57 13.01 4.92
C PHE A 141 -33.92 13.73 4.98
N LYS A 142 -34.99 13.07 4.56
CA LYS A 142 -36.34 13.62 4.67
C LYS A 142 -36.75 13.82 6.15
N THR A 143 -36.40 12.88 7.02
CA THR A 143 -36.75 12.96 8.46
C THR A 143 -36.04 14.11 9.13
N PHE A 144 -34.78 14.37 8.77
CA PHE A 144 -34.00 15.48 9.34
C PHE A 144 -34.08 16.80 8.55
N GLY A 145 -34.90 16.85 7.48
CA GLY A 145 -35.05 18.05 6.66
C GLY A 145 -33.76 18.44 5.91
N ILE A 146 -32.88 17.49 5.64
CA ILE A 146 -31.58 17.71 4.99
C ILE A 146 -31.76 17.59 3.48
N LEU A 147 -31.40 18.64 2.74
CA LEU A 147 -31.30 18.61 1.28
C LEU A 147 -29.88 18.15 0.93
N TRP A 148 -29.74 16.91 0.52
CA TRP A 148 -28.45 16.31 0.20
C TRP A 148 -28.49 15.52 -1.09
N VAL A 149 -27.42 15.57 -1.87
CA VAL A 149 -27.19 14.76 -3.04
C VAL A 149 -26.17 13.69 -2.68
N LEU A 150 -26.48 12.41 -2.92
CA LEU A 150 -25.53 11.33 -2.68
C LEU A 150 -24.31 11.49 -3.60
N SER A 151 -23.13 11.42 -3.01
CA SER A 151 -21.84 11.49 -3.73
C SER A 151 -21.57 10.19 -4.50
N CYS A 152 -20.58 10.23 -5.40
CA CYS A 152 -20.19 9.04 -6.19
C CYS A 152 -19.51 7.97 -5.33
N SER A 153 -18.82 8.37 -4.26
CA SER A 153 -18.10 7.46 -3.37
C SER A 153 -18.42 7.71 -1.90
N VAL A 154 -18.18 6.70 -1.06
CA VAL A 154 -18.28 6.82 0.40
C VAL A 154 -17.31 7.88 0.93
N THR A 155 -16.12 7.94 0.38
CA THR A 155 -15.12 8.93 0.78
C THR A 155 -15.60 10.35 0.49
N ASP A 156 -16.11 10.62 -0.70
CA ASP A 156 -16.65 11.95 -1.07
C ASP A 156 -17.87 12.31 -0.23
N PHE A 157 -18.72 11.32 0.07
CA PHE A 157 -19.85 11.51 0.96
C PHE A 157 -19.41 11.98 2.36
N LEU A 158 -18.36 11.40 2.91
CA LEU A 158 -17.80 11.76 4.21
C LEU A 158 -17.07 13.12 4.21
N PHE A 159 -16.57 13.58 3.07
CA PHE A 159 -16.02 14.93 2.94
C PHE A 159 -17.09 16.02 2.90
N GLY A 160 -18.27 15.68 2.42
CA GLY A 160 -19.39 16.60 2.35
C GLY A 160 -20.06 16.88 3.69
N TRP A 161 -19.75 16.11 4.71
CA TRP A 161 -20.21 16.28 6.10
C TRP A 161 -19.16 17.07 6.90
#